data_930a3543d6d33a0bea3c87f54bcd0a28
#
_entry.id   930a3543d6d33a0bea3c87f54bcd0a28
#
_cell.length_a   1.000
_cell.length_b   1.000
_cell.length_c   1.000
_cell.angle_alpha   90.00
_cell.angle_beta   90.00
_cell.angle_gamma   90.00
#
_symmetry.space_group_name_H-M   'P 1'
#
loop_
_entity.id
_entity.type
_entity.pdbx_description
1 polymer ?
#
loop_
_entity_poly.entity_id
_entity_poly.type
_entity_poly.pdbx_seq_one_letter_code
_entity_poly.pdbx_strand_id
1 'polypeptide(L)'
;MNSGGPFPSLEAATERVLHVQRKLHEWASNDAQCRFRDVWNLVCDPATLVVAWSRVSRNRGSRTAGVDATTRRHVEDAGVQRFLTELRGELKAGTFRPLPVRERLIPKRDGRLRRLGIPTLKDRVAQMALKLVIEPIFETGFYPSSYAYRPGRRAQDAIAEIVHFTKAPSRYEWVVETDIEAASISFRTR
;
A
#
# COMPACT_ATOMS: atom_id res chain seq x y z
N MET A 1 16.01 8.28 16.71
CA MET A 1 17.31 7.56 16.74
C MET A 1 17.41 6.67 15.52
N ASN A 2 18.33 7.01 14.64
CA ASN A 2 18.44 6.39 13.31
C ASN A 2 19.62 5.42 13.33
N SER A 3 19.38 4.19 13.78
CA SER A 3 20.40 3.16 13.82
C SER A 3 20.78 2.72 12.40
N GLY A 4 22.00 3.01 11.99
CA GLY A 4 22.63 2.46 10.79
C GLY A 4 22.97 0.98 10.89
N GLY A 5 22.24 0.21 11.72
CA GLY A 5 22.46 -1.20 11.95
C GLY A 5 22.01 -2.10 10.79
N PRO A 6 22.43 -3.37 10.81
CA PRO A 6 22.01 -4.37 9.84
C PRO A 6 20.48 -4.53 9.85
N PHE A 7 19.90 -4.95 8.72
CA PHE A 7 18.47 -5.22 8.63
C PHE A 7 18.07 -6.33 9.63
N PRO A 8 16.99 -6.13 10.40
CA PRO A 8 16.53 -7.11 11.37
C PRO A 8 15.96 -8.37 10.70
N SER A 9 15.81 -9.45 11.47
CA SER A 9 15.05 -10.62 11.02
C SER A 9 13.61 -10.22 10.68
N LEU A 10 12.93 -11.00 9.85
CA LEU A 10 11.53 -10.72 9.48
C LEU A 10 10.61 -10.70 10.71
N GLU A 11 10.87 -11.56 11.69
CA GLU A 11 10.10 -11.65 12.93
C GLU A 11 10.23 -10.35 13.74
N ALA A 12 11.46 -9.97 14.09
CA ALA A 12 11.74 -8.73 14.81
C ALA A 12 11.25 -7.48 14.05
N ALA A 13 11.39 -7.48 12.70
CA ALA A 13 10.87 -6.43 11.87
C ALA A 13 9.34 -6.32 11.96
N THR A 14 8.64 -7.46 11.93
CA THR A 14 7.18 -7.51 12.00
C THR A 14 6.68 -7.01 13.35
N GLU A 15 7.26 -7.43 14.46
CA GLU A 15 6.92 -6.94 15.80
C GLU A 15 7.09 -5.42 15.92
N ARG A 16 8.25 -4.92 15.45
CA ARG A 16 8.52 -3.48 15.45
C ARG A 16 7.51 -2.69 14.64
N VAL A 17 7.20 -3.15 13.41
CA VAL A 17 6.21 -2.48 12.54
C VAL A 17 4.83 -2.50 13.17
N LEU A 18 4.39 -3.63 13.73
CA LEU A 18 3.10 -3.72 14.43
C LEU A 18 3.03 -2.79 15.65
N HIS A 19 4.11 -2.67 16.41
CA HIS A 19 4.17 -1.73 17.53
C HIS A 19 4.01 -0.27 17.06
N VAL A 20 4.72 0.11 16.00
CA VAL A 20 4.61 1.45 15.39
C VAL A 20 3.20 1.70 14.88
N GLN A 21 2.61 0.73 14.17
CA GLN A 21 1.26 0.84 13.62
C GLN A 21 0.21 1.04 14.72
N ARG A 22 0.30 0.31 15.83
CA ARG A 22 -0.60 0.49 16.98
C ARG A 22 -0.50 1.90 17.57
N LYS A 23 0.72 2.41 17.76
CA LYS A 23 0.93 3.77 18.26
C LYS A 23 0.37 4.84 17.32
N LEU A 24 0.65 4.71 16.01
CA LEU A 24 0.13 5.66 15.02
C LEU A 24 -1.39 5.68 14.99
N HIS A 25 -2.02 4.51 15.06
CA HIS A 25 -3.47 4.37 15.14
C HIS A 25 -4.04 4.98 16.43
N GLU A 26 -3.43 4.68 17.59
CA GLU A 26 -3.83 5.23 18.88
C GLU A 26 -3.76 6.76 18.90
N TRP A 27 -2.64 7.34 18.45
CA TRP A 27 -2.49 8.79 18.38
C TRP A 27 -3.51 9.45 17.44
N ALA A 28 -3.74 8.86 16.27
CA ALA A 28 -4.73 9.35 15.31
C ALA A 28 -6.16 9.21 15.82
N SER A 29 -6.45 8.17 16.62
CA SER A 29 -7.79 7.97 17.22
C SER A 29 -8.06 8.93 18.36
N ASN A 30 -7.03 9.28 19.15
CA ASN A 30 -7.19 10.15 20.32
C ASN A 30 -7.26 11.64 19.95
N ASP A 31 -6.63 12.02 18.83
CA ASP A 31 -6.61 13.41 18.36
C ASP A 31 -6.71 13.48 16.84
N ALA A 32 -7.88 13.84 16.33
CA ALA A 32 -8.14 14.03 14.90
C ALA A 32 -7.32 15.17 14.27
N GLN A 33 -6.77 16.08 15.08
CA GLN A 33 -5.89 17.18 14.63
C GLN A 33 -4.40 16.84 14.78
N CYS A 34 -4.08 15.63 15.22
CA CYS A 34 -2.70 15.17 15.41
C CYS A 34 -1.88 15.32 14.11
N ARG A 35 -0.73 15.97 14.22
CA ARG A 35 0.20 16.16 13.08
C ARG A 35 1.40 15.23 13.21
N PHE A 36 1.49 14.28 12.32
CA PHE A 36 2.59 13.32 12.25
C PHE A 36 3.77 13.91 11.47
N ARG A 37 4.82 14.35 12.16
CA ARG A 37 5.98 15.04 11.55
C ARG A 37 7.10 14.11 11.13
N ASP A 38 7.22 12.93 11.74
CA ASP A 38 8.35 12.00 11.54
C ASP A 38 7.99 10.72 10.74
N VAL A 39 6.92 10.80 9.96
CA VAL A 39 6.40 9.68 9.15
C VAL A 39 7.45 9.15 8.18
N TRP A 40 8.24 10.04 7.58
CA TRP A 40 9.24 9.66 6.58
C TRP A 40 10.36 8.79 7.16
N ASN A 41 10.81 9.07 8.37
CA ASN A 41 11.80 8.24 9.04
C ASN A 41 11.27 6.83 9.33
N LEU A 42 9.98 6.70 9.64
CA LEU A 42 9.32 5.40 9.81
C LEU A 42 9.23 4.62 8.48
N VAL A 43 9.00 5.31 7.36
CA VAL A 43 9.03 4.69 6.03
C VAL A 43 10.44 4.18 5.69
N CYS A 44 11.48 4.95 6.04
CA CYS A 44 12.88 4.60 5.81
C CYS A 44 13.46 3.65 6.88
N ASP A 45 12.67 3.22 7.88
CA ASP A 45 13.13 2.30 8.92
C ASP A 45 13.46 0.93 8.31
N PRO A 46 14.62 0.32 8.65
CA PRO A 46 14.99 -1.01 8.15
C PRO A 46 13.92 -2.07 8.36
N ALA A 47 13.23 -2.07 9.51
CA ALA A 47 12.16 -3.03 9.78
C ALA A 47 10.97 -2.84 8.83
N THR A 48 10.58 -1.57 8.56
CA THR A 48 9.50 -1.26 7.61
C THR A 48 9.84 -1.78 6.21
N LEU A 49 11.08 -1.57 5.75
CA LEU A 49 11.53 -2.04 4.43
C LEU A 49 11.59 -3.57 4.34
N VAL A 50 12.02 -4.27 5.40
CA VAL A 50 12.00 -5.74 5.46
C VAL A 50 10.58 -6.29 5.36
N VAL A 51 9.63 -5.72 6.11
CA VAL A 51 8.23 -6.14 6.05
C VAL A 51 7.61 -5.80 4.69
N ALA A 52 7.93 -4.63 4.14
CA ALA A 52 7.47 -4.22 2.80
C ALA A 52 7.97 -5.19 1.72
N TRP A 53 9.25 -5.54 1.74
CA TRP A 53 9.82 -6.57 0.85
C TRP A 53 9.10 -7.90 1.01
N SER A 54 8.94 -8.39 2.23
CA SER A 54 8.27 -9.67 2.51
C SER A 54 6.85 -9.70 1.94
N ARG A 55 6.07 -8.61 2.10
CA ARG A 55 4.70 -8.52 1.54
C ARG A 55 4.72 -8.48 0.02
N VAL A 56 5.58 -7.66 -0.59
CA VAL A 56 5.66 -7.53 -2.05
C VAL A 56 6.17 -8.81 -2.70
N SER A 57 7.20 -9.43 -2.15
CA SER A 57 7.81 -10.64 -2.71
C SER A 57 6.87 -11.85 -2.69
N ARG A 58 5.98 -11.95 -1.71
CA ARG A 58 4.97 -13.03 -1.62
C ARG A 58 3.80 -12.87 -2.58
N ASN A 59 3.56 -11.67 -3.09
CA ASN A 59 2.47 -11.43 -4.05
C ASN A 59 2.78 -12.08 -5.41
N ARG A 60 1.75 -12.64 -6.06
CA ARG A 60 1.88 -13.23 -7.41
C ARG A 60 2.48 -12.24 -8.42
N GLY A 61 2.17 -10.95 -8.27
CA GLY A 61 2.70 -9.89 -9.11
C GLY A 61 4.21 -9.68 -9.01
N SER A 62 4.90 -10.20 -7.98
CA SER A 62 6.36 -10.10 -7.83
C SER A 62 7.14 -10.83 -8.93
N ARG A 63 6.50 -11.75 -9.64
CA ARG A 63 7.04 -12.46 -10.82
C ARG A 63 6.97 -11.63 -12.10
N THR A 64 6.22 -10.54 -12.09
CA THR A 64 6.05 -9.67 -13.25
C THR A 64 6.90 -8.42 -13.08
N ALA A 65 7.87 -8.25 -13.98
CA ALA A 65 8.76 -7.09 -13.96
C ALA A 65 8.06 -5.81 -14.46
N GLY A 66 8.53 -4.66 -13.98
CA GLY A 66 8.21 -3.34 -14.53
C GLY A 66 8.99 -3.06 -15.82
N VAL A 67 9.27 -1.77 -16.08
CA VAL A 67 10.09 -1.32 -17.22
C VAL A 67 11.57 -1.68 -17.05
N ASP A 68 12.03 -1.89 -15.82
CA ASP A 68 13.40 -2.25 -15.44
C ASP A 68 13.72 -3.74 -15.63
N ALA A 69 12.77 -4.54 -16.12
CA ALA A 69 12.86 -5.99 -16.27
C ALA A 69 13.21 -6.76 -14.97
N THR A 70 13.16 -6.10 -13.80
CA THR A 70 13.53 -6.68 -12.50
C THR A 70 12.36 -7.44 -11.89
N THR A 71 12.58 -8.71 -11.54
CA THR A 71 11.62 -9.57 -10.82
C THR A 71 12.15 -9.88 -9.42
N ARG A 72 11.27 -10.47 -8.59
CA ARG A 72 11.67 -11.00 -7.26
C ARG A 72 12.94 -11.86 -7.35
N ARG A 73 13.01 -12.79 -8.31
CA ARG A 73 14.15 -13.71 -8.44
C ARG A 73 15.45 -12.95 -8.66
N HIS A 74 15.45 -11.95 -9.53
CA HIS A 74 16.65 -11.13 -9.79
C HIS A 74 17.15 -10.44 -8.50
N VAL A 75 16.23 -9.96 -7.65
CA VAL A 75 16.62 -9.34 -6.37
C VAL A 75 17.12 -10.37 -5.36
N GLU A 76 16.51 -11.55 -5.29
CA GLU A 76 16.97 -12.65 -4.42
C GLU A 76 18.35 -13.16 -4.83
N ASP A 77 18.61 -13.34 -6.12
CA ASP A 77 19.89 -13.76 -6.66
C ASP A 77 21.01 -12.70 -6.44
N ALA A 78 20.66 -11.41 -6.54
CA ALA A 78 21.60 -10.31 -6.31
C ALA A 78 21.81 -9.93 -4.83
N GLY A 79 20.94 -10.43 -3.94
CA GLY A 79 20.97 -10.17 -2.50
C GLY A 79 19.95 -9.12 -2.04
N VAL A 80 18.95 -9.57 -1.29
CA VAL A 80 17.86 -8.73 -0.77
C VAL A 80 18.38 -7.59 0.12
N GLN A 81 19.37 -7.85 0.97
CA GLN A 81 19.95 -6.82 1.84
C GLN A 81 20.58 -5.68 1.05
N ARG A 82 21.31 -5.98 -0.02
CA ARG A 82 21.87 -4.98 -0.92
C ARG A 82 20.77 -4.10 -1.53
N PHE A 83 19.75 -4.74 -2.07
CA PHE A 83 18.59 -4.05 -2.66
C PHE A 83 17.91 -3.11 -1.67
N LEU A 84 17.65 -3.56 -0.43
CA LEU A 84 17.02 -2.73 0.59
C LEU A 84 17.94 -1.61 1.09
N THR A 85 19.27 -1.83 1.13
CA THR A 85 20.25 -0.79 1.49
C THR A 85 20.25 0.33 0.44
N GLU A 86 20.28 -0.02 -0.83
CA GLU A 86 20.24 0.93 -1.94
C GLU A 86 18.93 1.74 -1.93
N LEU A 87 17.77 1.07 -1.82
CA LEU A 87 16.47 1.74 -1.73
C LEU A 87 16.41 2.67 -0.53
N ARG A 88 16.85 2.22 0.65
CA ARG A 88 16.87 3.05 1.87
C ARG A 88 17.77 4.28 1.70
N GLY A 89 18.93 4.13 1.09
CA GLY A 89 19.85 5.22 0.79
C GLY A 89 19.18 6.28 -0.07
N GLU A 90 18.55 5.89 -1.16
CA GLU A 90 17.82 6.80 -2.06
C GLU A 90 16.64 7.50 -1.37
N LEU A 91 15.84 6.76 -0.59
CA LEU A 91 14.73 7.34 0.16
C LEU A 91 15.21 8.38 1.18
N LYS A 92 16.27 8.09 1.94
CA LYS A 92 16.83 9.01 2.93
C LYS A 92 17.46 10.25 2.30
N ALA A 93 18.15 10.07 1.19
CA ALA A 93 18.79 11.18 0.45
C ALA A 93 17.76 12.03 -0.33
N GLY A 94 16.49 11.59 -0.43
CA GLY A 94 15.48 12.26 -1.25
C GLY A 94 15.75 12.15 -2.76
N THR A 95 16.63 11.23 -3.17
CA THR A 95 17.00 11.00 -4.58
C THR A 95 16.17 9.93 -5.26
N PHE A 96 15.35 9.19 -4.51
CA PHE A 96 14.44 8.20 -5.08
C PHE A 96 13.51 8.85 -6.10
N ARG A 97 13.48 8.28 -7.30
CA ARG A 97 12.55 8.68 -8.37
C ARG A 97 11.84 7.46 -8.90
N PRO A 98 10.49 7.40 -8.82
CA PRO A 98 9.71 6.32 -9.41
C PRO A 98 9.95 6.24 -10.92
N LEU A 99 10.04 5.04 -11.45
CA LEU A 99 10.13 4.83 -12.89
C LEU A 99 8.72 4.80 -13.52
N PRO A 100 8.60 5.07 -14.83
CA PRO A 100 7.34 4.89 -15.54
C PRO A 100 6.80 3.47 -15.38
N VAL A 101 5.49 3.32 -15.34
CA VAL A 101 4.87 2.01 -15.28
C VAL A 101 4.92 1.32 -16.64
N ARG A 102 5.14 0.01 -16.65
CA ARG A 102 5.00 -0.78 -17.87
C ARG A 102 3.52 -1.02 -18.16
N GLU A 103 3.04 -0.51 -19.27
CA GLU A 103 1.66 -0.72 -19.69
C GLU A 103 1.43 -2.15 -20.21
N ARG A 104 0.31 -2.73 -19.79
CA ARG A 104 -0.22 -3.98 -20.35
C ARG A 104 -1.73 -3.86 -20.57
N LEU A 105 -2.18 -4.26 -21.75
CA LEU A 105 -3.59 -4.30 -22.08
C LEU A 105 -4.19 -5.64 -21.66
N ILE A 106 -5.31 -5.60 -20.94
CA ILE A 106 -6.04 -6.79 -20.50
C ILE A 106 -7.46 -6.72 -21.08
N PRO A 107 -7.94 -7.78 -21.74
CA PRO A 107 -9.30 -7.81 -22.26
C PRO A 107 -10.32 -7.85 -21.12
N LYS A 108 -11.35 -7.02 -21.22
CA LYS A 108 -12.53 -7.06 -20.37
C LYS A 108 -13.56 -8.06 -20.91
N ARG A 109 -14.57 -8.42 -20.10
CA ARG A 109 -15.65 -9.30 -20.53
C ARG A 109 -16.49 -8.74 -21.69
N ASP A 110 -16.56 -7.42 -21.81
CA ASP A 110 -17.26 -6.67 -22.85
C ASP A 110 -16.44 -6.46 -24.15
N GLY A 111 -15.28 -7.11 -24.27
CA GLY A 111 -14.38 -7.02 -25.41
C GLY A 111 -13.48 -5.77 -25.43
N ARG A 112 -13.72 -4.77 -24.56
CA ARG A 112 -12.85 -3.60 -24.43
C ARG A 112 -11.54 -3.97 -23.74
N LEU A 113 -10.48 -3.16 -23.99
CA LEU A 113 -9.17 -3.35 -23.36
C LEU A 113 -9.07 -2.46 -22.10
N ARG A 114 -8.60 -3.05 -21.00
CA ARG A 114 -8.21 -2.32 -19.80
C ARG A 114 -6.70 -2.12 -19.80
N ARG A 115 -6.27 -0.88 -19.64
CA ARG A 115 -4.86 -0.53 -19.45
C ARG A 115 -4.46 -0.85 -18.01
N LEU A 116 -3.41 -1.65 -17.83
CA LEU A 116 -2.82 -1.95 -16.53
C LEU A 116 -1.40 -1.40 -16.50
N GLY A 117 -1.12 -0.49 -15.56
CA GLY A 117 0.22 0.00 -15.27
C GLY A 117 0.91 -0.92 -14.27
N ILE A 118 2.08 -1.44 -14.64
CA ILE A 118 2.89 -2.33 -13.80
C ILE A 118 4.12 -1.54 -13.33
N PRO A 119 4.18 -1.10 -12.05
CA PRO A 119 5.34 -0.41 -11.51
C PRO A 119 6.51 -1.37 -11.31
N THR A 120 7.73 -0.84 -11.18
CA THR A 120 8.91 -1.65 -10.89
C THR A 120 8.79 -2.32 -9.51
N LEU A 121 9.60 -3.34 -9.28
CA LEU A 121 9.61 -4.02 -7.98
C LEU A 121 10.07 -3.06 -6.87
N LYS A 122 11.04 -2.19 -7.18
CA LYS A 122 11.56 -1.16 -6.27
C LYS A 122 10.46 -0.16 -5.88
N ASP A 123 9.69 0.32 -6.84
CA ASP A 123 8.56 1.23 -6.60
C ASP A 123 7.48 0.57 -5.71
N ARG A 124 7.18 -0.72 -5.97
CA ARG A 124 6.21 -1.46 -5.15
C ARG A 124 6.65 -1.61 -3.70
N VAL A 125 7.94 -1.82 -3.45
CA VAL A 125 8.49 -1.91 -2.08
C VAL A 125 8.41 -0.55 -1.40
N ALA A 126 8.77 0.53 -2.09
CA ALA A 126 8.64 1.88 -1.56
C ALA A 126 7.19 2.24 -1.25
N GLN A 127 6.24 1.94 -2.15
CA GLN A 127 4.81 2.13 -1.94
C GLN A 127 4.28 1.31 -0.76
N MET A 128 4.72 0.05 -0.63
CA MET A 128 4.32 -0.80 0.49
C MET A 128 4.87 -0.28 1.82
N ALA A 129 6.12 0.22 1.86
CA ALA A 129 6.69 0.83 3.05
C ALA A 129 5.89 2.07 3.47
N LEU A 130 5.55 2.94 2.51
CA LEU A 130 4.68 4.08 2.75
C LEU A 130 3.31 3.65 3.28
N LYS A 131 2.66 2.69 2.61
CA LYS A 131 1.36 2.14 3.04
C LYS A 131 1.40 1.63 4.48
N LEU A 132 2.42 0.85 4.87
CA LEU A 132 2.55 0.31 6.22
C LEU A 132 2.52 1.38 7.31
N VAL A 133 3.00 2.57 7.01
CA VAL A 133 3.09 3.68 7.97
C VAL A 133 1.85 4.57 7.94
N ILE A 134 1.32 4.89 6.76
CA ILE A 134 0.17 5.82 6.67
C ILE A 134 -1.19 5.15 6.88
N GLU A 135 -1.35 3.87 6.53
CA GLU A 135 -2.62 3.14 6.62
C GLU A 135 -3.25 3.21 8.02
N PRO A 136 -2.53 2.95 9.13
CA PRO A 136 -3.11 3.01 10.47
C PRO A 136 -3.57 4.43 10.89
N ILE A 137 -2.98 5.47 10.31
CA ILE A 137 -3.38 6.86 10.55
C ILE A 137 -4.70 7.15 9.84
N PHE A 138 -4.78 6.83 8.54
CA PHE A 138 -5.98 7.10 7.74
C PHE A 138 -7.16 6.19 8.09
N GLU A 139 -6.90 4.99 8.63
CA GLU A 139 -7.95 4.03 9.02
C GLU A 139 -8.92 4.62 10.04
N THR A 140 -8.45 5.52 10.92
CA THR A 140 -9.27 6.16 11.95
C THR A 140 -10.28 7.16 11.39
N GLY A 141 -10.01 7.74 10.22
CA GLY A 141 -10.88 8.73 9.58
C GLY A 141 -11.89 8.17 8.58
N PHE A 142 -11.87 6.87 8.30
CA PHE A 142 -12.82 6.29 7.36
C PHE A 142 -14.20 6.08 7.97
N TYR A 143 -15.24 6.43 7.22
CA TYR A 143 -16.62 6.14 7.61
C TYR A 143 -16.85 4.62 7.78
N PRO A 144 -17.76 4.22 8.68
CA PRO A 144 -18.11 2.81 8.88
C PRO A 144 -18.57 2.11 7.59
N SER A 145 -19.24 2.82 6.69
CA SER A 145 -19.72 2.34 5.38
C SER A 145 -18.64 2.25 4.30
N SER A 146 -17.39 2.62 4.58
CA SER A 146 -16.27 2.44 3.67
C SER A 146 -15.70 1.02 3.80
N TYR A 147 -15.80 0.20 2.76
CA TYR A 147 -15.42 -1.22 2.79
C TYR A 147 -14.17 -1.56 1.98
N ALA A 148 -13.99 -0.92 0.81
CA ALA A 148 -12.97 -1.31 -0.15
C ALA A 148 -11.53 -1.09 0.37
N TYR A 149 -10.68 -2.11 0.18
CA TYR A 149 -9.24 -2.07 0.47
C TYR A 149 -8.85 -1.83 1.93
N ARG A 150 -9.77 -2.00 2.87
CA ARG A 150 -9.53 -1.82 4.31
C ARG A 150 -9.29 -3.14 5.04
N PRO A 151 -8.39 -3.17 6.05
CA PRO A 151 -8.18 -4.35 6.88
C PRO A 151 -9.48 -4.79 7.58
N GLY A 152 -9.74 -6.10 7.61
CA GLY A 152 -10.91 -6.66 8.29
C GLY A 152 -12.27 -6.36 7.65
N ARG A 153 -12.33 -5.68 6.50
CA ARG A 153 -13.56 -5.38 5.75
C ARG A 153 -13.65 -6.27 4.50
N ARG A 154 -14.82 -6.83 4.24
CA ARG A 154 -15.06 -7.73 3.11
C ARG A 154 -16.21 -7.22 2.24
N ALA A 155 -16.23 -7.63 0.97
CA ALA A 155 -17.34 -7.31 0.05
C ALA A 155 -18.68 -7.85 0.58
N GLN A 156 -18.66 -8.99 1.27
CA GLN A 156 -19.86 -9.59 1.87
C GLN A 156 -20.44 -8.68 2.97
N ASP A 157 -19.60 -8.00 3.72
CA ASP A 157 -20.05 -7.07 4.78
C ASP A 157 -20.75 -5.86 4.16
N ALA A 158 -20.23 -5.33 3.04
CA ALA A 158 -20.89 -4.26 2.28
C ALA A 158 -22.25 -4.71 1.71
N ILE A 159 -22.33 -5.92 1.16
CA ILE A 159 -23.60 -6.49 0.67
C ILE A 159 -24.60 -6.64 1.81
N ALA A 160 -24.17 -7.13 2.97
CA ALA A 160 -25.03 -7.28 4.15
C ALA A 160 -25.60 -5.93 4.61
N GLU A 161 -24.80 -4.86 4.59
CA GLU A 161 -25.26 -3.50 4.91
C GLU A 161 -26.30 -3.00 3.91
N ILE A 162 -26.07 -3.17 2.60
CA ILE A 162 -27.06 -2.82 1.56
C ILE A 162 -28.37 -3.57 1.80
N VAL A 163 -28.31 -4.88 2.05
CA VAL A 163 -29.50 -5.71 2.36
C VAL A 163 -30.21 -5.22 3.62
N HIS A 164 -29.46 -4.76 4.64
CA HIS A 164 -30.05 -4.18 5.84
C HIS A 164 -30.86 -2.91 5.53
N PHE A 165 -30.32 -2.01 4.73
CA PHE A 165 -31.01 -0.77 4.36
C PHE A 165 -32.21 -0.98 3.43
N THR A 166 -32.24 -2.02 2.61
CA THR A 166 -33.36 -2.29 1.70
C THR A 166 -34.51 -3.05 2.34
N LYS A 167 -34.29 -3.64 3.55
CA LYS A 167 -35.33 -4.33 4.33
C LYS A 167 -36.08 -3.39 5.28
N ALA A 168 -37.22 -3.87 5.82
CA ALA A 168 -37.92 -3.17 6.91
C ALA A 168 -36.99 -3.03 8.14
N PRO A 169 -37.03 -1.90 8.88
CA PRO A 169 -37.98 -0.77 8.71
C PRO A 169 -37.53 0.27 7.68
N SER A 170 -36.25 0.36 7.32
CA SER A 170 -35.68 1.47 6.52
C SER A 170 -36.23 1.53 5.10
N ARG A 171 -36.38 0.39 4.42
CA ARG A 171 -36.98 0.24 3.07
C ARG A 171 -36.50 1.27 2.04
N TYR A 172 -35.17 1.53 1.97
CA TYR A 172 -34.65 2.38 0.92
C TYR A 172 -34.85 1.71 -0.45
N GLU A 173 -35.53 2.39 -1.36
CA GLU A 173 -35.88 1.89 -2.71
C GLU A 173 -34.99 2.49 -3.80
N TRP A 174 -34.31 3.61 -3.50
CA TRP A 174 -33.48 4.32 -4.46
C TRP A 174 -31.99 4.10 -4.16
N VAL A 175 -31.22 3.81 -5.20
CA VAL A 175 -29.75 3.70 -5.15
C VAL A 175 -29.16 4.70 -6.12
N VAL A 176 -28.19 5.48 -5.64
CA VAL A 176 -27.38 6.37 -6.49
C VAL A 176 -26.01 5.72 -6.62
N GLU A 177 -25.64 5.37 -7.85
CA GLU A 177 -24.32 4.83 -8.17
C GLU A 177 -23.48 5.93 -8.81
N THR A 178 -22.27 6.17 -8.27
CA THR A 178 -21.33 7.15 -8.79
C THR A 178 -19.94 6.53 -8.87
N ASP A 179 -19.20 6.85 -9.94
CA ASP A 179 -17.81 6.43 -10.12
C ASP A 179 -16.98 7.60 -10.67
N ILE A 180 -15.70 7.66 -10.30
CA ILE A 180 -14.77 8.67 -10.81
C ILE A 180 -14.07 8.09 -12.03
N GLU A 181 -14.39 8.58 -13.21
CA GLU A 181 -13.81 8.13 -14.47
C GLU A 181 -12.28 8.29 -14.44
N ALA A 182 -11.57 7.21 -14.76
CA ALA A 182 -10.11 7.18 -14.92
C ALA A 182 -9.31 7.74 -13.73
N ALA A 183 -9.82 7.70 -12.50
CA ALA A 183 -9.17 8.25 -11.31
C ALA A 183 -7.71 7.83 -11.15
N SER A 184 -7.39 6.56 -11.45
CA SER A 184 -6.02 6.02 -11.34
C SER A 184 -5.09 6.38 -12.52
N ILE A 185 -5.64 6.95 -13.61
CA ILE A 185 -4.89 7.28 -14.85
C ILE A 185 -4.70 8.80 -14.98
N SER A 186 -5.57 9.59 -14.35
CA SER A 186 -5.59 11.05 -14.48
C SER A 186 -4.56 11.79 -13.64
N PHE A 187 -3.91 11.13 -12.68
CA PHE A 187 -2.85 11.76 -11.91
C PHE A 187 -1.58 11.88 -12.75
N ARG A 188 -1.42 13.01 -13.44
CA ARG A 188 -0.12 13.43 -13.97
C ARG A 188 0.75 13.90 -12.79
N THR A 189 1.81 13.17 -12.47
CA THR A 189 2.92 13.73 -11.71
C THR A 189 3.59 14.78 -12.58
N ARG A 190 3.53 16.04 -12.15
CA ARG A 190 4.36 17.12 -12.67
C ARG A 190 5.77 16.99 -12.14
#